data_fc480f09b9aabc40f9a6099f1f97d5d5
#
_entry.id   fc480f09b9aabc40f9a6099f1f97d5d5
#
_cell.length_a   1.000
_cell.length_b   1.000
_cell.length_c   1.000
_cell.angle_alpha   90.00
_cell.angle_beta   90.00
_cell.angle_gamma   90.00
#
_symmetry.space_group_name_H-M   'P 1'
#
loop_
_entity.id
_entity.type
_entity.pdbx_description
1 polymer ?
#
loop_
_entity_poly.entity_id
_entity_poly.type
_entity_poly.pdbx_seq_one_letter_code
_entity_poly.pdbx_strand_id
1 'polypeptide(L)'
;MGIPQTTSAEGAPELGRRHEVLGILCAAATVLVMLSLWSYDADGGENWIGPVGGALAGVLAAAFGMAAWLVPLELGLGTIRLCARSTIPLGIGRVASTLVIVLVGCALVHLALPGQQVFGGHLPGGVLGEVLGEVLRSLLGTAGAFVVG
;
A
#
# COMPACT_ATOMS: atom_id res chain seq x y z
N MET A 1 -18.79 50.76 26.95
CA MET A 1 -18.69 50.80 25.48
C MET A 1 -17.80 49.60 25.08
N GLY A 2 -18.42 48.44 24.88
CA GLY A 2 -17.72 47.18 24.59
C GLY A 2 -17.57 47.04 23.08
N ILE A 3 -16.32 46.83 22.63
CA ILE A 3 -16.00 46.58 21.24
C ILE A 3 -16.33 45.08 20.98
N PRO A 4 -17.19 44.75 20.00
CA PRO A 4 -17.40 43.35 19.65
C PRO A 4 -16.13 42.82 18.99
N GLN A 5 -15.55 41.80 19.60
CA GLN A 5 -14.49 41.00 19.01
C GLN A 5 -15.09 40.21 17.86
N THR A 6 -14.85 40.64 16.64
CA THR A 6 -15.07 39.81 15.45
C THR A 6 -14.03 38.71 15.41
N THR A 7 -14.34 37.59 16.06
CA THR A 7 -13.54 36.38 15.99
C THR A 7 -13.67 35.81 14.56
N SER A 8 -12.59 35.84 13.85
CA SER A 8 -12.41 35.38 12.48
C SER A 8 -12.88 33.94 12.30
N ALA A 9 -14.05 33.79 11.68
CA ALA A 9 -14.60 32.51 11.25
C ALA A 9 -14.02 32.04 9.88
N GLU A 10 -12.85 32.53 9.51
CA GLU A 10 -12.27 32.30 8.17
C GLU A 10 -11.52 30.97 8.01
N GLY A 11 -11.25 30.23 9.08
CA GLY A 11 -10.45 28.98 8.99
C GLY A 11 -11.25 27.71 8.73
N ALA A 12 -12.54 27.68 8.95
CA ALA A 12 -13.35 26.45 8.89
C ALA A 12 -13.66 25.91 7.48
N PRO A 13 -13.91 26.73 6.44
CA PRO A 13 -14.21 26.22 5.10
C PRO A 13 -12.97 25.71 4.36
N GLU A 14 -11.79 26.20 4.64
CA GLU A 14 -10.56 25.79 3.95
C GLU A 14 -10.07 24.38 4.35
N LEU A 15 -10.21 23.99 5.62
CA LEU A 15 -9.84 22.64 6.06
C LEU A 15 -10.77 21.60 5.45
N GLY A 16 -12.07 21.84 5.36
CA GLY A 16 -13.02 20.92 4.74
C GLY A 16 -12.70 20.67 3.27
N ARG A 17 -12.40 21.71 2.52
CA ARG A 17 -12.04 21.62 1.10
C ARG A 17 -10.74 20.86 0.86
N ARG A 18 -9.75 21.00 1.72
CA ARG A 18 -8.47 20.24 1.61
C ARG A 18 -8.69 18.75 1.78
N HIS A 19 -9.52 18.33 2.73
CA HIS A 19 -9.84 16.90 2.93
C HIS A 19 -10.61 16.30 1.76
N GLU A 20 -11.54 17.04 1.16
CA GLU A 20 -12.27 16.61 -0.03
C GLU A 20 -11.35 16.45 -1.24
N VAL A 21 -10.48 17.42 -1.51
CA VAL A 21 -9.51 17.36 -2.60
C VAL A 21 -8.55 16.19 -2.38
N LEU A 22 -8.05 15.99 -1.16
CA LEU A 22 -7.16 14.89 -0.84
C LEU A 22 -7.86 13.54 -1.02
N GLY A 23 -9.13 13.42 -0.63
CA GLY A 23 -9.96 12.23 -0.84
C GLY A 23 -10.11 11.88 -2.32
N ILE A 24 -10.40 12.88 -3.16
CA ILE A 24 -10.53 12.70 -4.62
C ILE A 24 -9.20 12.28 -5.24
N LEU A 25 -8.09 12.90 -4.84
CA LEU A 25 -6.76 12.53 -5.33
C LEU A 25 -6.38 11.10 -4.92
N CYS A 26 -6.66 10.71 -3.68
CA CYS A 26 -6.44 9.33 -3.22
C CYS A 26 -7.33 8.33 -3.96
N ALA A 27 -8.59 8.67 -4.24
CA ALA A 27 -9.49 7.83 -5.04
C ALA A 27 -8.95 7.63 -6.46
N ALA A 28 -8.53 8.71 -7.10
CA ALA A 28 -7.94 8.66 -8.44
C ALA A 28 -6.66 7.81 -8.44
N ALA A 29 -5.77 8.01 -7.46
CA ALA A 29 -4.55 7.22 -7.31
C ALA A 29 -4.86 5.72 -7.11
N THR A 30 -5.87 5.39 -6.28
CA THR A 30 -6.31 4.00 -6.07
C THR A 30 -6.72 3.34 -7.38
N VAL A 31 -7.57 4.02 -8.17
CA VAL A 31 -8.05 3.50 -9.45
C VAL A 31 -6.89 3.35 -10.44
N LEU A 32 -5.99 4.34 -10.52
CA LEU A 32 -4.83 4.29 -11.42
C LEU A 32 -3.90 3.12 -11.07
N VAL A 33 -3.57 2.93 -9.79
CA VAL A 33 -2.71 1.82 -9.35
C VAL A 33 -3.39 0.48 -9.60
N MET A 34 -4.69 0.38 -9.32
CA MET A 34 -5.46 -0.84 -9.55
C MET A 34 -5.50 -1.21 -11.04
N LEU A 35 -5.80 -0.25 -11.93
CA LEU A 35 -5.81 -0.48 -13.37
C LEU A 35 -4.41 -0.79 -13.91
N SER A 36 -3.39 -0.13 -13.37
CA SER A 36 -1.99 -0.35 -13.73
C SER A 36 -1.55 -1.77 -13.42
N LEU A 37 -1.89 -2.30 -12.23
CA LEU A 37 -1.60 -3.68 -11.83
C LEU A 37 -2.46 -4.69 -12.61
N TRP A 38 -3.72 -4.34 -12.89
CA TRP A 38 -4.62 -5.22 -13.65
C TRP A 38 -4.15 -5.43 -15.09
N SER A 39 -3.69 -4.35 -15.73
CA SER A 39 -3.20 -4.38 -17.11
C SER A 39 -1.68 -4.61 -17.21
N TYR A 40 -1.04 -5.01 -16.12
CA TYR A 40 0.39 -5.26 -16.11
C TYR A 40 0.71 -6.57 -16.83
N ASP A 41 1.56 -6.47 -17.85
CA ASP A 41 2.13 -7.59 -18.58
C ASP A 41 3.66 -7.53 -18.45
N ALA A 42 4.24 -8.61 -17.94
CA ALA A 42 5.69 -8.71 -17.74
C ALA A 42 6.45 -8.84 -19.06
N ASP A 43 5.80 -9.31 -20.11
CA ASP A 43 6.39 -9.48 -21.45
C ASP A 43 6.42 -8.16 -22.24
N GLY A 44 6.08 -7.04 -21.62
CA GLY A 44 6.18 -5.70 -22.21
C GLY A 44 4.96 -5.28 -23.02
N GLY A 45 3.80 -5.87 -22.76
CA GLY A 45 2.52 -5.45 -23.35
C GLY A 45 2.16 -4.02 -22.99
N GLU A 46 1.23 -3.43 -23.76
CA GLU A 46 0.75 -2.07 -23.52
C GLU A 46 -0.08 -2.01 -22.22
N ASN A 47 0.41 -1.25 -21.23
CA ASN A 47 -0.36 -0.98 -20.02
C ASN A 47 -1.44 0.06 -20.32
N TRP A 48 -2.67 -0.15 -19.81
CA TRP A 48 -3.81 0.76 -20.04
C TRP A 48 -3.56 2.20 -19.55
N ILE A 49 -2.70 2.35 -18.55
CA ILE A 49 -2.29 3.67 -18.02
C ILE A 49 -1.06 4.21 -18.78
N GLY A 50 -0.59 3.49 -19.79
CA GLY A 50 0.58 3.86 -20.58
C GLY A 50 1.91 3.51 -19.88
N PRO A 51 3.04 4.04 -20.35
CA PRO A 51 4.36 3.65 -19.90
C PRO A 51 4.62 3.94 -18.42
N VAL A 52 4.01 4.99 -17.87
CA VAL A 52 4.13 5.35 -16.43
C VAL A 52 3.41 4.31 -15.58
N GLY A 53 2.22 3.87 -16.00
CA GLY A 53 1.49 2.81 -15.32
C GLY A 53 2.25 1.48 -15.39
N GLY A 54 2.77 1.12 -16.55
CA GLY A 54 3.59 -0.08 -16.71
C GLY A 54 4.82 -0.09 -15.80
N ALA A 55 5.55 1.02 -15.74
CA ALA A 55 6.71 1.17 -14.86
C ALA A 55 6.32 1.07 -13.38
N LEU A 56 5.24 1.73 -12.97
CA LEU A 56 4.72 1.67 -11.59
C LEU A 56 4.31 0.24 -11.22
N ALA A 57 3.54 -0.43 -12.06
CA ALA A 57 3.11 -1.79 -11.84
C ALA A 57 4.31 -2.75 -11.80
N GLY A 58 5.30 -2.57 -12.68
CA GLY A 58 6.52 -3.37 -12.69
C GLY A 58 7.32 -3.24 -11.41
N VAL A 59 7.49 -2.02 -10.89
CA VAL A 59 8.17 -1.79 -9.60
C VAL A 59 7.39 -2.43 -8.45
N LEU A 60 6.06 -2.28 -8.42
CA LEU A 60 5.21 -2.89 -7.39
C LEU A 60 5.24 -4.42 -7.46
N ALA A 61 5.14 -4.99 -8.67
CA ALA A 61 5.19 -6.42 -8.88
C ALA A 61 6.57 -7.01 -8.49
N ALA A 62 7.66 -6.35 -8.87
CA ALA A 62 9.01 -6.77 -8.51
C ALA A 62 9.26 -6.69 -7.00
N ALA A 63 8.81 -5.60 -6.35
CA ALA A 63 9.05 -5.39 -4.92
C ALA A 63 8.17 -6.28 -4.04
N PHE A 64 6.87 -6.34 -4.33
CA PHE A 64 5.85 -6.95 -3.46
C PHE A 64 5.24 -8.24 -4.03
N GLY A 65 5.46 -8.54 -5.32
CA GLY A 65 4.84 -9.67 -5.98
C GLY A 65 3.31 -9.59 -5.90
N MET A 66 2.67 -10.68 -5.53
CA MET A 66 1.23 -10.77 -5.38
C MET A 66 0.67 -9.85 -4.28
N ALA A 67 1.48 -9.56 -3.25
CA ALA A 67 1.11 -8.61 -2.20
C ALA A 67 1.02 -7.15 -2.69
N ALA A 68 1.47 -6.83 -3.92
CA ALA A 68 1.26 -5.53 -4.54
C ALA A 68 -0.22 -5.10 -4.58
N TRP A 69 -1.15 -6.07 -4.63
CA TRP A 69 -2.59 -5.81 -4.56
C TRP A 69 -3.06 -5.21 -3.24
N LEU A 70 -2.28 -5.36 -2.17
CA LEU A 70 -2.58 -4.70 -0.89
C LEU A 70 -2.42 -3.18 -0.98
N VAL A 71 -1.58 -2.67 -1.88
CA VAL A 71 -1.34 -1.23 -2.04
C VAL A 71 -2.62 -0.48 -2.48
N PRO A 72 -3.30 -0.83 -3.59
CA PRO A 72 -4.55 -0.17 -3.96
C PRO A 72 -5.67 -0.44 -2.94
N LEU A 73 -5.68 -1.59 -2.27
CA LEU A 73 -6.65 -1.88 -1.21
C LEU A 73 -6.50 -0.90 -0.04
N GLU A 74 -5.30 -0.70 0.46
CA GLU A 74 -5.01 0.24 1.56
C GLU A 74 -5.26 1.70 1.16
N LEU A 75 -4.90 2.09 -0.06
CA LEU A 75 -5.22 3.41 -0.60
C LEU A 75 -6.74 3.62 -0.68
N GLY A 76 -7.49 2.62 -1.12
CA GLY A 76 -8.96 2.65 -1.18
C GLY A 76 -9.60 2.78 0.20
N LEU A 77 -9.14 2.00 1.17
CA LEU A 77 -9.57 2.11 2.57
C LEU A 77 -9.23 3.49 3.16
N GLY A 78 -8.07 4.04 2.82
CA GLY A 78 -7.67 5.39 3.19
C GLY A 78 -8.63 6.44 2.61
N THR A 79 -8.98 6.30 1.34
CA THR A 79 -9.94 7.17 0.65
C THR A 79 -11.32 7.17 1.31
N ILE A 80 -11.88 5.99 1.59
CA ILE A 80 -13.19 5.85 2.25
C ILE A 80 -13.18 6.57 3.60
N ARG A 81 -12.10 6.43 4.36
CA ARG A 81 -11.97 7.09 5.68
C ARG A 81 -11.82 8.59 5.60
N LEU A 82 -11.09 9.10 4.60
CA LEU A 82 -11.00 10.54 4.33
C LEU A 82 -12.37 11.13 3.97
N CYS A 83 -13.13 10.43 3.13
CA CYS A 83 -14.48 10.85 2.73
C CYS A 83 -15.50 10.73 3.88
N ALA A 84 -15.36 9.74 4.76
CA ALA A 84 -16.26 9.53 5.90
C ALA A 84 -16.05 10.51 7.05
N ARG A 85 -15.23 11.57 6.88
CA ARG A 85 -14.89 12.57 7.91
C ARG A 85 -14.49 11.94 9.25
N SER A 86 -13.85 10.78 9.20
CA SER A 86 -13.35 10.13 10.40
C SER A 86 -12.28 11.01 11.02
N THR A 87 -12.49 11.43 12.26
CA THR A 87 -11.58 12.28 13.05
C THR A 87 -10.28 11.57 13.46
N ILE A 88 -10.03 10.40 12.89
CA ILE A 88 -8.81 9.65 13.17
C ILE A 88 -7.67 10.31 12.38
N PRO A 89 -6.72 10.97 13.04
CA PRO A 89 -5.62 11.62 12.35
C PRO A 89 -4.83 10.58 11.55
N LEU A 90 -4.43 10.95 10.33
CA LEU A 90 -3.45 10.22 9.53
C LEU A 90 -2.09 10.34 10.26
N GLY A 91 -1.95 9.64 11.37
CA GLY A 91 -0.74 9.64 12.18
C GLY A 91 0.33 8.72 11.58
N ILE A 92 1.59 9.02 11.89
CA ILE A 92 2.76 8.21 11.52
C ILE A 92 2.55 6.73 11.91
N GLY A 93 1.89 6.45 13.04
CA GLY A 93 1.59 5.09 13.50
C GLY A 93 0.73 4.30 12.52
N ARG A 94 -0.15 4.96 11.76
CA ARG A 94 -0.98 4.30 10.77
C ARG A 94 -0.20 3.90 9.53
N VAL A 95 0.60 4.82 9.02
CA VAL A 95 1.50 4.53 7.89
C VAL A 95 2.44 3.39 8.25
N ALA A 96 2.98 3.40 9.48
CA ALA A 96 3.82 2.34 9.98
C ALA A 96 3.08 0.99 10.07
N SER A 97 1.84 0.96 10.59
CA SER A 97 1.07 -0.28 10.67
C SER A 97 0.70 -0.83 9.29
N THR A 98 0.32 0.00 8.34
CA THR A 98 0.08 -0.40 6.95
C THR A 98 1.34 -0.99 6.33
N LEU A 99 2.49 -0.34 6.52
CA LEU A 99 3.76 -0.85 6.02
C LEU A 99 4.09 -2.23 6.59
N VAL A 100 3.91 -2.41 7.90
CA VAL A 100 4.11 -3.71 8.56
C VAL A 100 3.18 -4.78 8.01
N ILE A 101 1.89 -4.48 7.81
CA ILE A 101 0.91 -5.42 7.23
C ILE A 101 1.33 -5.84 5.83
N VAL A 102 1.75 -4.90 4.97
CA VAL A 102 2.21 -5.21 3.61
C VAL A 102 3.47 -6.06 3.64
N LEU A 103 4.46 -5.73 4.48
CA LEU A 103 5.70 -6.50 4.60
C LEU A 103 5.47 -7.91 5.12
N VAL A 104 4.64 -8.06 6.15
CA VAL A 104 4.24 -9.39 6.67
C VAL A 104 3.47 -10.16 5.60
N GLY A 105 2.56 -9.51 4.87
CA GLY A 105 1.84 -10.10 3.75
C GLY A 105 2.79 -10.62 2.67
N CYS A 106 3.81 -9.87 2.29
CA CYS A 106 4.84 -10.31 1.34
C CYS A 106 5.58 -11.57 1.82
N ALA A 107 6.01 -11.56 3.08
CA ALA A 107 6.72 -12.70 3.67
C ALA A 107 5.83 -13.95 3.72
N LEU A 108 4.57 -13.80 4.14
CA LEU A 108 3.61 -14.92 4.20
C LEU A 108 3.29 -15.48 2.82
N VAL A 109 3.08 -14.63 1.81
CA VAL A 109 2.83 -15.08 0.43
C VAL A 109 4.05 -15.81 -0.12
N HIS A 110 5.27 -15.33 0.15
CA HIS A 110 6.50 -16.01 -0.27
C HIS A 110 6.64 -17.38 0.38
N LEU A 111 6.34 -17.51 1.67
CA LEU A 111 6.41 -18.77 2.40
C LEU A 111 5.29 -19.75 2.02
N ALA A 112 4.10 -19.25 1.66
CA ALA A 112 2.95 -20.07 1.30
C ALA A 112 3.04 -20.64 -0.13
N LEU A 113 3.74 -19.98 -1.04
CA LEU A 113 3.81 -20.31 -2.45
C LEU A 113 5.27 -20.49 -2.93
N PRO A 114 6.02 -21.44 -2.36
CA PRO A 114 7.41 -21.64 -2.73
C PRO A 114 7.53 -22.13 -4.18
N GLY A 115 8.38 -21.47 -4.96
CA GLY A 115 8.69 -21.89 -6.33
C GLY A 115 7.65 -21.53 -7.39
N GLN A 116 6.55 -20.86 -7.04
CA GLN A 116 5.61 -20.33 -8.03
C GLN A 116 6.10 -19.00 -8.58
N GLN A 117 5.79 -18.74 -9.84
CA GLN A 117 6.03 -17.44 -10.47
C GLN A 117 4.69 -16.74 -10.69
N VAL A 118 4.65 -15.45 -10.39
CA VAL A 118 3.47 -14.58 -10.58
C VAL A 118 3.86 -13.40 -11.46
N PHE A 119 2.90 -12.77 -12.10
CA PHE A 119 3.12 -11.62 -12.98
C PHE A 119 4.23 -11.88 -14.04
N GLY A 120 4.20 -13.06 -14.69
CA GLY A 120 5.12 -13.37 -15.80
C GLY A 120 6.58 -13.61 -15.41
N GLY A 121 6.89 -13.98 -14.15
CA GLY A 121 8.25 -14.33 -13.75
C GLY A 121 8.73 -13.76 -12.43
N HIS A 122 7.91 -12.97 -11.75
CA HIS A 122 8.26 -12.44 -10.43
C HIS A 122 7.97 -13.46 -9.32
N LEU A 123 8.73 -13.36 -8.21
CA LEU A 123 8.49 -14.15 -7.01
C LEU A 123 7.14 -13.77 -6.36
N PRO A 124 6.40 -14.72 -5.74
CA PRO A 124 5.09 -14.45 -5.16
C PRO A 124 5.06 -13.32 -4.14
N GLY A 125 6.07 -13.22 -3.29
CA GLY A 125 6.24 -12.13 -2.33
C GLY A 125 7.10 -10.98 -2.84
N GLY A 126 7.57 -11.03 -4.09
CA GLY A 126 8.55 -10.10 -4.62
C GLY A 126 9.90 -10.17 -3.89
N VAL A 127 10.80 -9.24 -4.20
CA VAL A 127 12.12 -9.16 -3.55
C VAL A 127 12.00 -8.95 -2.04
N LEU A 128 11.03 -8.14 -1.58
CA LEU A 128 10.82 -7.90 -0.16
C LEU A 128 10.33 -9.16 0.57
N GLY A 129 9.44 -9.93 -0.05
CA GLY A 129 8.97 -11.20 0.51
C GLY A 129 10.06 -12.24 0.60
N GLU A 130 10.96 -12.31 -0.40
CA GLU A 130 12.12 -13.19 -0.38
C GLU A 130 13.06 -12.88 0.79
N VAL A 131 13.50 -11.62 0.90
CA VAL A 131 14.41 -11.19 1.98
C VAL A 131 13.77 -11.41 3.36
N LEU A 132 12.51 -11.01 3.55
CA LEU A 132 11.82 -11.18 4.83
C LEU A 132 11.53 -12.66 5.11
N GLY A 133 11.18 -13.44 4.10
CA GLY A 133 10.94 -14.88 4.21
C GLY A 133 12.19 -15.63 4.64
N GLU A 134 13.35 -15.30 4.07
CA GLU A 134 14.65 -15.88 4.46
C GLU A 134 15.03 -15.51 5.91
N VAL A 135 14.82 -14.23 6.30
CA VAL A 135 15.04 -13.78 7.69
C VAL A 135 14.13 -14.55 8.66
N LEU A 136 12.82 -14.63 8.35
CA LEU A 136 11.89 -15.40 9.16
C LEU A 136 12.27 -16.88 9.26
N ARG A 137 12.64 -17.49 8.13
CA ARG A 137 13.07 -18.89 8.09
C ARG A 137 14.32 -19.10 8.96
N SER A 138 15.28 -18.21 8.88
CA SER A 138 16.48 -18.28 9.71
C SER A 138 16.20 -18.13 11.20
N LEU A 139 15.30 -17.20 11.56
CA LEU A 139 14.89 -16.98 12.96
C LEU A 139 14.07 -18.14 13.52
N LEU A 140 13.09 -18.63 12.75
CA LEU A 140 12.24 -19.74 13.17
C LEU A 140 13.01 -21.09 13.14
N GLY A 141 13.96 -21.25 12.21
CA GLY A 141 14.86 -22.40 12.19
C GLY A 141 15.74 -22.46 13.44
N THR A 142 16.26 -21.32 13.88
CA THR A 142 17.05 -21.21 15.11
C THR A 142 16.17 -21.46 16.36
N ALA A 143 14.95 -20.90 16.39
CA ALA A 143 14.00 -21.15 17.48
C ALA A 143 13.52 -22.61 17.52
N GLY A 144 13.29 -23.23 16.35
CA GLY A 144 12.91 -24.63 16.24
C GLY A 144 14.00 -25.56 16.77
N ALA A 145 15.27 -25.27 16.52
CA ALA A 145 16.39 -26.02 17.05
C ALA A 145 16.49 -25.96 18.58
N PHE A 146 16.11 -24.83 19.19
CA PHE A 146 16.06 -24.68 20.64
C PHE A 146 14.87 -25.40 21.31
N VAL A 147 13.80 -25.68 20.57
CA VAL A 147 12.60 -26.35 21.11
C VAL A 147 12.71 -27.88 21.00
N VAL A 148 13.55 -28.38 20.08
CA VAL A 148 13.70 -29.84 19.81
C VAL A 148 14.98 -30.40 20.41
N GLY A 149 15.96 -29.59 20.79
CA GLY A 149 17.21 -29.95 21.48
C GLY A 149 17.11 -29.78 22.98
#